data_d8d65cec95ca781ac464ce36d01bfd2a
#
_entry.id   d8d65cec95ca781ac464ce36d01bfd2a
#
_cell.length_a   1.000
_cell.length_b   1.000
_cell.length_c   1.000
_cell.angle_alpha   90.00
_cell.angle_beta   90.00
_cell.angle_gamma   90.00
#
_symmetry.space_group_name_H-M   'P 1'
#
loop_
_entity.id
_entity.type
_entity.pdbx_description
1 polymer ?
#
loop_
_entity_poly.entity_id
_entity_poly.type
_entity_poly.pdbx_seq_one_letter_code
_entity_poly.pdbx_strand_id
1 'polypeptide(L)'
;QLWKEGRWRRVTIDDRLPCDADGSLLYARSAEPTELWVSLLEKAYAKAHGSYEALISGFADYALRDLTGGAPQRLRFGGGGDEAALWQQLRGWAAEGAPIGCAFSLSALPAAAADAADGARATGRELLSKSGLLRGHAYAVEAAREVAGRRLVRLRNPWGYGEWRGAWSDGSKEWTAELLQELGHTDAEDGSFWMEVSDFAREF
;
A
#
# COMPACT_ATOMS: atom_id res chain seq x y z
N GLN A 1 4.09 4.21 -21.16
CA GLN A 1 2.82 4.82 -21.52
C GLN A 1 1.91 4.85 -20.30
N LEU A 2 1.04 5.85 -20.21
CA LEU A 2 0.05 5.98 -19.15
C LEU A 2 -1.34 6.10 -19.77
N TRP A 3 -2.34 5.52 -19.11
CA TRP A 3 -3.73 5.63 -19.52
C TRP A 3 -4.31 6.96 -19.05
N LYS A 4 -4.59 7.86 -19.98
CA LYS A 4 -5.15 9.20 -19.69
C LYS A 4 -6.24 9.53 -20.69
N GLU A 5 -7.35 10.04 -20.21
CA GLU A 5 -8.47 10.49 -21.08
C GLU A 5 -8.95 9.41 -22.06
N GLY A 6 -9.09 8.17 -21.60
CA GLY A 6 -9.60 7.06 -22.39
C GLY A 6 -8.62 6.49 -23.43
N ARG A 7 -7.33 6.80 -23.35
CA ARG A 7 -6.30 6.28 -24.29
C ARG A 7 -4.92 6.18 -23.66
N TRP A 8 -4.08 5.35 -24.23
CA TRP A 8 -2.67 5.28 -23.88
C TRP A 8 -1.90 6.49 -24.41
N ARG A 9 -1.29 7.23 -23.51
CA ARG A 9 -0.43 8.39 -23.79
C ARG A 9 1.02 8.02 -23.61
N ARG A 10 1.86 8.30 -24.62
CA ARG A 10 3.31 8.16 -24.49
C ARG A 10 3.85 9.33 -23.66
N VAL A 11 4.61 9.02 -22.61
CA VAL A 11 5.36 9.99 -21.81
C VAL A 11 6.84 9.71 -22.05
N THR A 12 7.54 10.65 -22.66
CA THR A 12 9.01 10.58 -22.88
C THR A 12 9.70 11.28 -21.73
N ILE A 13 10.67 10.63 -21.13
CA ILE A 13 11.53 11.15 -20.06
C ILE A 13 12.99 10.90 -20.45
N ASP A 14 13.91 11.63 -19.83
CA ASP A 14 15.33 11.31 -19.79
C ASP A 14 15.66 10.43 -18.57
N ASP A 15 16.90 10.02 -18.43
CA ASP A 15 17.43 9.17 -17.37
C ASP A 15 17.96 9.93 -16.15
N ARG A 16 17.81 11.27 -16.11
CA ARG A 16 18.21 12.10 -14.97
C ARG A 16 17.17 11.98 -13.87
N LEU A 17 17.59 11.60 -12.68
CA LEU A 17 16.74 11.44 -11.50
C LEU A 17 17.11 12.49 -10.45
N PRO A 18 16.14 13.02 -9.70
CA PRO A 18 16.41 13.91 -8.57
C PRO A 18 17.16 13.17 -7.47
N CYS A 19 18.26 13.75 -7.03
CA CYS A 19 19.09 13.24 -5.94
C CYS A 19 19.35 14.35 -4.93
N ASP A 20 19.67 13.97 -3.71
CA ASP A 20 20.21 14.89 -2.70
C ASP A 20 21.70 15.17 -2.93
N ALA A 21 22.33 15.87 -1.97
CA ALA A 21 23.71 16.29 -2.09
C ALA A 21 24.74 15.14 -2.07
N ASP A 22 24.37 13.98 -1.51
CA ASP A 22 25.23 12.80 -1.45
C ASP A 22 25.00 11.82 -2.63
N GLY A 23 24.07 12.16 -3.52
CA GLY A 23 23.73 11.37 -4.70
C GLY A 23 22.64 10.32 -4.49
N SER A 24 22.02 10.25 -3.32
CA SER A 24 20.90 9.35 -3.05
C SER A 24 19.61 9.83 -3.72
N LEU A 25 18.83 8.90 -4.26
CA LEU A 25 17.54 9.23 -4.88
C LEU A 25 16.56 9.82 -3.87
N LEU A 26 15.95 10.96 -4.20
CA LEU A 26 15.02 11.69 -3.32
C LEU A 26 13.63 11.06 -3.24
N TYR A 27 13.21 10.30 -4.24
CA TYR A 27 11.85 9.79 -4.38
C TYR A 27 11.83 8.27 -4.44
N ALA A 28 10.82 7.68 -5.07
CA ALA A 28 10.64 6.25 -5.13
C ALA A 28 11.85 5.52 -5.72
N ARG A 29 12.22 4.41 -5.11
CA ARG A 29 13.35 3.57 -5.51
C ARG A 29 13.02 2.10 -5.29
N SER A 30 13.69 1.23 -6.03
CA SER A 30 13.68 -0.21 -5.77
C SER A 30 14.51 -0.54 -4.52
N ALA A 31 14.17 -1.65 -3.86
CA ALA A 31 15.04 -2.25 -2.85
C ALA A 31 16.34 -2.80 -3.47
N GLU A 32 16.30 -3.17 -4.76
CA GLU A 32 17.48 -3.56 -5.54
C GLU A 32 18.15 -2.31 -6.12
N PRO A 33 19.37 -1.94 -5.67
CA PRO A 33 20.01 -0.68 -6.05
C PRO A 33 20.31 -0.52 -7.54
N THR A 34 20.38 -1.62 -8.29
CA THR A 34 20.66 -1.63 -9.72
C THR A 34 19.40 -1.41 -10.58
N GLU A 35 18.23 -1.43 -9.98
CA GLU A 35 16.95 -1.22 -10.66
C GLU A 35 16.49 0.23 -10.61
N LEU A 36 16.40 0.85 -11.78
CA LEU A 36 15.94 2.24 -11.90
C LEU A 36 14.50 2.37 -12.40
N TRP A 37 13.84 1.26 -12.73
CA TRP A 37 12.52 1.31 -13.36
C TRP A 37 11.45 1.97 -12.49
N VAL A 38 11.51 1.78 -11.16
CA VAL A 38 10.58 2.41 -10.20
C VAL A 38 10.70 3.92 -10.25
N SER A 39 11.93 4.44 -10.14
CA SER A 39 12.22 5.88 -10.18
C SER A 39 11.88 6.50 -11.53
N LEU A 40 12.15 5.79 -12.63
CA LEU A 40 11.80 6.25 -13.97
C LEU A 40 10.29 6.25 -14.21
N LEU A 41 9.58 5.25 -13.68
CA LEU A 41 8.11 5.19 -13.75
C LEU A 41 7.48 6.35 -12.97
N GLU A 42 7.95 6.60 -11.76
CA GLU A 42 7.49 7.75 -10.96
C GLU A 42 7.78 9.08 -11.66
N LYS A 43 8.97 9.25 -12.25
CA LYS A 43 9.29 10.43 -13.05
C LYS A 43 8.35 10.63 -14.23
N ALA A 44 8.03 9.55 -14.93
CA ALA A 44 7.06 9.62 -16.03
C ALA A 44 5.66 9.99 -15.52
N TYR A 45 5.28 9.48 -14.36
CA TYR A 45 4.02 9.79 -13.71
C TYR A 45 3.98 11.24 -13.24
N ALA A 46 5.05 11.75 -12.59
CA ALA A 46 5.22 13.13 -12.21
C ALA A 46 5.11 14.07 -13.42
N LYS A 47 5.80 13.77 -14.51
CA LYS A 47 5.70 14.54 -15.76
C LYS A 47 4.27 14.59 -16.32
N ALA A 48 3.53 13.47 -16.24
CA ALA A 48 2.14 13.41 -16.71
C ALA A 48 1.17 14.21 -15.83
N HIS A 49 1.53 14.44 -14.55
CA HIS A 49 0.76 15.22 -13.58
C HIS A 49 1.26 16.65 -13.37
N GLY A 50 2.39 17.02 -14.01
CA GLY A 50 2.98 18.35 -13.98
C GLY A 50 4.30 18.42 -13.22
N SER A 51 4.40 17.82 -12.04
CA SER A 51 5.62 17.83 -11.22
C SER A 51 5.63 16.71 -10.19
N TYR A 52 6.75 16.52 -9.47
CA TYR A 52 6.82 15.62 -8.32
C TYR A 52 5.96 16.10 -7.14
N GLU A 53 5.85 17.41 -6.93
CA GLU A 53 5.00 17.99 -5.89
C GLU A 53 3.53 17.65 -6.10
N ALA A 54 3.09 17.48 -7.34
CA ALA A 54 1.72 17.04 -7.66
C ALA A 54 1.45 15.60 -7.22
N LEU A 55 2.47 14.81 -6.85
CA LEU A 55 2.38 13.44 -6.39
C LEU A 55 2.45 13.29 -4.86
N ILE A 56 2.55 14.37 -4.10
CA ILE A 56 2.65 14.32 -2.62
C ILE A 56 1.49 13.53 -2.00
N SER A 57 0.31 13.59 -2.59
CA SER A 57 -0.84 12.79 -2.16
C SER A 57 -1.73 12.41 -3.33
N GLY A 58 -2.53 11.34 -3.14
CA GLY A 58 -3.45 10.87 -4.17
C GLY A 58 -4.19 9.61 -3.73
N PHE A 59 -5.00 9.09 -4.64
CA PHE A 59 -5.70 7.83 -4.42
C PHE A 59 -5.08 6.74 -5.27
N ALA A 60 -4.82 5.58 -4.66
CA ALA A 60 -4.19 4.44 -5.33
C ALA A 60 -4.98 3.96 -6.56
N ASP A 61 -6.31 4.03 -6.52
CA ASP A 61 -7.16 3.66 -7.63
C ASP A 61 -6.94 4.52 -8.90
N TYR A 62 -6.60 5.79 -8.74
CA TYR A 62 -6.25 6.64 -9.88
C TYR A 62 -4.90 6.21 -10.49
N ALA A 63 -3.91 5.93 -9.65
CA ALA A 63 -2.62 5.45 -10.12
C ALA A 63 -2.75 4.08 -10.79
N LEU A 64 -3.48 3.16 -10.20
CA LEU A 64 -3.74 1.84 -10.78
C LEU A 64 -4.39 1.95 -12.16
N ARG A 65 -5.43 2.78 -12.30
CA ARG A 65 -6.05 3.04 -13.62
C ARG A 65 -5.05 3.60 -14.62
N ASP A 66 -4.30 4.60 -14.22
CA ASP A 66 -3.36 5.30 -15.10
C ASP A 66 -2.21 4.38 -15.57
N LEU A 67 -1.83 3.40 -14.75
CA LEU A 67 -0.77 2.44 -15.04
C LEU A 67 -1.26 1.20 -15.80
N THR A 68 -2.50 0.78 -15.59
CA THR A 68 -3.02 -0.48 -16.16
C THR A 68 -4.05 -0.29 -17.27
N GLY A 69 -4.69 0.88 -17.34
CA GLY A 69 -5.85 1.12 -18.20
C GLY A 69 -7.14 0.46 -17.69
N GLY A 70 -7.08 -0.25 -16.58
CA GLY A 70 -8.21 -0.95 -15.98
C GLY A 70 -9.22 -0.01 -15.33
N ALA A 71 -10.46 -0.48 -15.17
CA ALA A 71 -11.49 0.21 -14.41
C ALA A 71 -11.29 -0.08 -12.92
N PRO A 72 -10.96 0.91 -12.07
CA PRO A 72 -10.77 0.66 -10.65
C PRO A 72 -12.10 0.34 -9.97
N GLN A 73 -12.07 -0.62 -9.07
CA GLN A 73 -13.15 -0.88 -8.13
C GLN A 73 -12.73 -0.37 -6.76
N ARG A 74 -13.63 0.31 -6.07
CA ARG A 74 -13.38 0.82 -4.73
C ARG A 74 -14.36 0.18 -3.75
N LEU A 75 -13.83 -0.57 -2.80
CA LEU A 75 -14.59 -1.12 -1.69
C LEU A 75 -14.36 -0.24 -0.45
N ARG A 76 -15.43 0.15 0.20
CA ARG A 76 -15.39 0.81 1.51
C ARG A 76 -15.97 -0.13 2.53
N PHE A 77 -15.25 -0.37 3.59
CA PHE A 77 -15.69 -1.19 4.70
C PHE A 77 -15.22 -0.55 6.02
N GLY A 78 -15.76 -1.01 7.13
CA GLY A 78 -15.50 -0.47 8.46
C GLY A 78 -16.78 -0.36 9.28
N GLY A 79 -16.68 -0.19 10.58
CA GLY A 79 -17.84 0.00 11.45
C GLY A 79 -18.79 -1.20 11.57
N GLY A 80 -18.29 -2.44 11.38
CA GLY A 80 -19.11 -3.66 11.47
C GLY A 80 -19.61 -4.19 10.13
N GLY A 81 -18.94 -3.85 9.04
CA GLY A 81 -19.22 -4.43 7.72
C GLY A 81 -19.04 -5.95 7.68
N ASP A 82 -19.60 -6.57 6.65
CA ASP A 82 -19.54 -8.03 6.45
C ASP A 82 -18.10 -8.47 6.12
N GLU A 83 -17.37 -8.96 7.13
CA GLU A 83 -16.03 -9.53 6.99
C GLU A 83 -15.98 -10.69 5.98
N ALA A 84 -17.04 -11.50 5.91
CA ALA A 84 -17.08 -12.61 4.97
C ALA A 84 -17.16 -12.11 3.53
N ALA A 85 -17.95 -11.08 3.27
CA ALA A 85 -18.02 -10.44 1.97
C ALA A 85 -16.68 -9.78 1.59
N LEU A 86 -16.04 -9.07 2.53
CA LEU A 86 -14.70 -8.51 2.34
C LEU A 86 -13.68 -9.59 1.96
N TRP A 87 -13.68 -10.69 2.71
CA TRP A 87 -12.79 -11.83 2.45
C TRP A 87 -12.98 -12.40 1.04
N GLN A 88 -14.22 -12.66 0.65
CA GLN A 88 -14.52 -13.19 -0.69
C GLN A 88 -14.05 -12.23 -1.79
N GLN A 89 -14.21 -10.94 -1.58
CA GLN A 89 -13.77 -9.94 -2.55
C GLN A 89 -12.24 -9.88 -2.68
N LEU A 90 -11.51 -9.82 -1.54
CA LEU A 90 -10.05 -9.81 -1.53
C LEU A 90 -9.47 -11.07 -2.17
N ARG A 91 -10.03 -12.23 -1.80
CA ARG A 91 -9.63 -13.52 -2.37
C ARG A 91 -9.90 -13.60 -3.87
N GLY A 92 -11.04 -13.09 -4.33
CA GLY A 92 -11.39 -13.03 -5.75
C GLY A 92 -10.39 -12.19 -6.53
N TRP A 93 -10.15 -10.97 -6.11
CA TRP A 93 -9.19 -10.08 -6.76
C TRP A 93 -7.76 -10.63 -6.75
N ALA A 94 -7.33 -11.22 -5.63
CA ALA A 94 -6.01 -11.85 -5.54
C ALA A 94 -5.88 -13.06 -6.48
N ALA A 95 -6.93 -13.86 -6.64
CA ALA A 95 -6.95 -14.99 -7.56
C ALA A 95 -6.91 -14.56 -9.04
N GLU A 96 -7.48 -13.42 -9.36
CA GLU A 96 -7.45 -12.80 -10.70
C GLU A 96 -6.10 -12.10 -10.99
N GLY A 97 -5.21 -12.00 -10.00
CA GLY A 97 -3.96 -11.25 -10.11
C GLY A 97 -4.17 -9.73 -10.23
N ALA A 98 -5.32 -9.25 -9.77
CA ALA A 98 -5.59 -7.82 -9.78
C ALA A 98 -4.68 -7.09 -8.76
N PRO A 99 -4.10 -5.94 -9.11
CA PRO A 99 -3.37 -5.12 -8.15
C PRO A 99 -4.35 -4.52 -7.14
N ILE A 100 -4.09 -4.70 -5.85
CA ILE A 100 -4.96 -4.25 -4.76
C ILE A 100 -4.18 -3.29 -3.88
N GLY A 101 -4.73 -2.08 -3.70
CA GLY A 101 -4.24 -1.12 -2.71
C GLY A 101 -5.27 -0.93 -1.60
N CYS A 102 -4.81 -0.67 -0.39
CA CYS A 102 -5.65 -0.30 0.74
C CYS A 102 -5.10 0.94 1.44
N ALA A 103 -5.97 1.68 2.10
CA ALA A 103 -5.59 2.87 2.86
C ALA A 103 -6.59 3.12 3.98
N PHE A 104 -6.11 3.70 5.07
CA PHE A 104 -6.98 4.15 6.15
C PHE A 104 -7.84 5.34 5.74
N SER A 105 -9.09 5.32 6.13
CA SER A 105 -9.92 6.53 6.09
C SER A 105 -9.58 7.43 7.27
N LEU A 106 -9.04 8.62 7.01
CA LEU A 106 -8.82 9.63 8.03
C LEU A 106 -10.14 10.15 8.65
N SER A 107 -11.28 9.93 7.98
CA SER A 107 -12.61 10.30 8.50
C SER A 107 -13.10 9.38 9.63
N ALA A 108 -12.48 8.22 9.86
CA ALA A 108 -12.80 7.31 10.94
C ALA A 108 -12.07 7.64 12.27
N LEU A 109 -11.29 8.72 12.32
CA LEU A 109 -10.59 9.12 13.53
C LEU A 109 -11.55 9.70 14.58
N PRO A 110 -11.36 9.38 15.89
CA PRO A 110 -12.04 10.09 16.97
C PRO A 110 -11.80 11.61 16.89
N ALA A 111 -12.77 12.42 17.30
CA ALA A 111 -12.70 13.89 17.25
C ALA A 111 -11.41 14.47 17.85
N ALA A 112 -10.90 13.86 18.93
CA ALA A 112 -9.62 14.26 19.56
C ALA A 112 -8.37 14.05 18.67
N ALA A 113 -8.47 13.21 17.64
CA ALA A 113 -7.40 12.99 16.64
C ALA A 113 -7.67 13.73 15.33
N ALA A 114 -8.86 14.33 15.17
CA ALA A 114 -9.26 15.03 13.95
C ALA A 114 -8.40 16.27 13.70
N ASP A 115 -8.07 17.04 14.75
CA ASP A 115 -7.24 18.25 14.62
C ASP A 115 -5.81 17.89 14.17
N ALA A 116 -5.26 16.78 14.70
CA ALA A 116 -3.97 16.27 14.28
C ALA A 116 -4.03 15.72 12.84
N ALA A 117 -5.18 15.10 12.46
CA ALA A 117 -5.40 14.58 11.12
C ALA A 117 -5.58 15.70 10.08
N ASP A 118 -6.24 16.81 10.44
CA ASP A 118 -6.37 17.96 9.53
C ASP A 118 -5.02 18.64 9.32
N GLY A 119 -4.19 18.75 10.36
CA GLY A 119 -2.81 19.19 10.22
C GLY A 119 -1.97 18.24 9.36
N ALA A 120 -2.14 16.93 9.51
CA ALA A 120 -1.47 15.91 8.70
C ALA A 120 -1.94 15.93 7.23
N ARG A 121 -3.24 16.10 6.98
CA ARG A 121 -3.80 16.29 5.63
C ARG A 121 -3.22 17.51 4.94
N ALA A 122 -3.15 18.65 5.66
CA ALA A 122 -2.61 19.90 5.12
C ALA A 122 -1.11 19.83 4.80
N THR A 123 -0.37 18.94 5.48
CA THR A 123 1.09 18.79 5.36
C THR A 123 1.52 17.50 4.68
N GLY A 124 0.57 16.60 4.30
CA GLY A 124 0.88 15.27 3.76
C GLY A 124 1.58 14.35 4.77
N ARG A 125 1.41 14.61 6.08
CA ARG A 125 2.07 13.80 7.13
C ARG A 125 1.22 12.59 7.48
N GLU A 126 1.86 11.43 7.50
CA GLU A 126 1.27 10.21 8.02
C GLU A 126 1.34 10.17 9.56
N LEU A 127 0.37 9.52 10.17
CA LEU A 127 0.28 9.37 11.63
C LEU A 127 0.50 7.90 12.00
N LEU A 128 1.56 7.62 12.76
CA LEU A 128 1.84 6.28 13.27
C LEU A 128 0.80 5.90 14.34
N SER A 129 0.09 4.80 14.11
CA SER A 129 -0.84 4.22 15.09
C SER A 129 -0.10 3.41 16.15
N LYS A 130 -0.80 3.08 17.25
CA LYS A 130 -0.27 2.16 18.28
C LYS A 130 -0.03 0.75 17.73
N SER A 131 -0.76 0.37 16.70
CA SER A 131 -0.64 -0.93 16.03
C SER A 131 0.53 -1.00 15.04
N GLY A 132 1.33 0.06 14.90
CA GLY A 132 2.47 0.12 13.99
C GLY A 132 2.14 0.57 12.57
N LEU A 133 0.86 0.75 12.26
CA LEU A 133 0.41 1.14 10.92
C LEU A 133 0.36 2.68 10.78
N LEU A 134 0.67 3.17 9.59
CA LEU A 134 0.61 4.59 9.25
C LEU A 134 -0.78 4.95 8.72
N ARG A 135 -1.43 5.91 9.35
CA ARG A 135 -2.71 6.47 8.89
C ARG A 135 -2.46 7.56 7.86
N GLY A 136 -3.35 7.65 6.88
CA GLY A 136 -3.15 8.53 5.73
C GLY A 136 -2.15 8.00 4.71
N HIS A 137 -1.79 6.73 4.84
CA HIS A 137 -0.81 6.02 4.02
C HIS A 137 -1.47 4.89 3.23
N ALA A 138 -0.91 4.58 2.08
CA ALA A 138 -1.39 3.50 1.23
C ALA A 138 -0.47 2.28 1.34
N TYR A 139 -1.08 1.11 1.39
CA TYR A 139 -0.41 -0.20 1.42
C TYR A 139 -0.82 -1.00 0.18
N ALA A 140 0.05 -1.90 -0.26
CA ALA A 140 -0.31 -2.91 -1.24
C ALA A 140 -0.82 -4.17 -0.53
N VAL A 141 -1.85 -4.83 -1.07
CA VAL A 141 -2.24 -6.18 -0.68
C VAL A 141 -1.57 -7.16 -1.63
N GLU A 142 -0.63 -7.94 -1.12
CA GLU A 142 0.17 -8.88 -1.92
C GLU A 142 -0.49 -10.25 -2.03
N ALA A 143 -1.20 -10.68 -0.99
CA ALA A 143 -1.86 -11.98 -0.98
C ALA A 143 -3.07 -12.02 -0.04
N ALA A 144 -4.01 -12.91 -0.34
CA ALA A 144 -5.08 -13.34 0.56
C ALA A 144 -5.07 -14.88 0.60
N ARG A 145 -4.83 -15.47 1.76
CA ARG A 145 -4.66 -16.91 1.95
C ARG A 145 -5.54 -17.43 3.08
N GLU A 146 -6.14 -18.59 2.88
CA GLU A 146 -6.79 -19.33 3.94
C GLU A 146 -5.91 -20.53 4.30
N VAL A 147 -5.39 -20.55 5.52
CA VAL A 147 -4.47 -21.55 6.01
C VAL A 147 -4.81 -21.90 7.45
N ALA A 148 -4.82 -23.19 7.79
CA ALA A 148 -5.18 -23.69 9.13
C ALA A 148 -6.52 -23.11 9.67
N GLY A 149 -7.50 -22.87 8.79
CA GLY A 149 -8.79 -22.26 9.14
C GLY A 149 -8.72 -20.76 9.46
N ARG A 150 -7.60 -20.11 9.18
CA ARG A 150 -7.39 -18.65 9.32
C ARG A 150 -7.41 -17.97 7.97
N ARG A 151 -8.00 -16.79 7.91
CA ARG A 151 -8.05 -15.93 6.73
C ARG A 151 -7.03 -14.81 6.89
N LEU A 152 -5.91 -14.95 6.19
CA LEU A 152 -4.77 -14.05 6.32
C LEU A 152 -4.60 -13.20 5.07
N VAL A 153 -4.23 -11.95 5.29
CA VAL A 153 -3.93 -10.97 4.24
C VAL A 153 -2.47 -10.55 4.41
N ARG A 154 -1.68 -10.62 3.33
CA ARG A 154 -0.33 -10.07 3.31
C ARG A 154 -0.37 -8.66 2.73
N LEU A 155 0.19 -7.73 3.48
CA LEU A 155 0.31 -6.34 3.09
C LEU A 155 1.77 -5.94 2.96
N ARG A 156 2.01 -4.92 2.16
CA ARG A 156 3.31 -4.28 2.05
C ARG A 156 3.21 -2.78 2.21
N ASN A 157 4.00 -2.25 3.14
CA ASN A 157 4.30 -0.83 3.21
C ASN A 157 5.30 -0.48 2.10
N PRO A 158 4.99 0.44 1.17
CA PRO A 158 5.89 0.81 0.09
C PRO A 158 7.21 1.45 0.56
N TRP A 159 7.28 1.88 1.82
CA TRP A 159 8.52 2.40 2.40
C TRP A 159 9.57 1.31 2.68
N GLY A 160 9.15 0.03 2.74
CA GLY A 160 10.03 -1.09 3.06
C GLY A 160 10.37 -1.22 4.55
N TYR A 161 9.61 -0.56 5.42
CA TYR A 161 9.70 -0.64 6.89
C TYR A 161 8.41 -0.13 7.52
N GLY A 162 8.24 -0.34 8.83
CA GLY A 162 7.04 0.10 9.57
C GLY A 162 5.86 -0.82 9.32
N GLU A 163 5.71 -1.81 10.21
CA GLU A 163 4.85 -2.96 10.04
C GLU A 163 3.83 -3.09 11.15
N TRP A 164 2.86 -3.95 10.94
CA TRP A 164 1.86 -4.38 11.90
C TRP A 164 2.50 -5.01 13.14
N ARG A 165 1.93 -4.76 14.32
CA ARG A 165 2.42 -5.26 15.61
C ARG A 165 1.41 -6.12 16.36
N GLY A 166 0.36 -6.55 15.70
CA GLY A 166 -0.66 -7.43 16.27
C GLY A 166 -0.42 -8.91 15.96
N ALA A 167 -1.48 -9.71 16.07
CA ALA A 167 -1.42 -11.13 15.70
C ALA A 167 -0.97 -11.31 14.25
N TRP A 168 -0.14 -12.32 13.99
CA TRP A 168 0.46 -12.62 12.69
C TRP A 168 1.48 -11.58 12.18
N SER A 169 1.88 -10.63 13.02
CA SER A 169 3.04 -9.79 12.73
C SER A 169 4.33 -10.61 12.78
N ASP A 170 5.41 -10.00 12.34
CA ASP A 170 6.74 -10.60 12.45
C ASP A 170 7.06 -10.97 13.90
N GLY A 171 7.68 -12.12 14.10
CA GLY A 171 7.98 -12.64 15.44
C GLY A 171 6.77 -12.99 16.31
N SER A 172 5.53 -12.99 15.77
CA SER A 172 4.36 -13.30 16.59
C SER A 172 4.28 -14.80 16.93
N LYS A 173 3.65 -15.11 18.07
CA LYS A 173 3.53 -16.48 18.59
C LYS A 173 2.58 -17.38 17.78
N GLU A 174 1.82 -16.81 16.89
CA GLU A 174 0.90 -17.51 15.99
C GLU A 174 1.64 -18.30 14.92
N TRP A 175 2.87 -17.94 14.62
CA TRP A 175 3.69 -18.61 13.61
C TRP A 175 4.17 -19.99 14.09
N THR A 176 3.95 -21.00 13.27
CA THR A 176 4.60 -22.31 13.38
C THR A 176 5.57 -22.50 12.22
N ALA A 177 6.50 -23.44 12.35
CA ALA A 177 7.46 -23.71 11.28
C ALA A 177 6.76 -24.09 9.95
N GLU A 178 5.66 -24.84 10.05
CA GLU A 178 4.86 -25.25 8.89
C GLU A 178 4.22 -24.05 8.21
N LEU A 179 3.63 -23.12 8.98
CA LEU A 179 2.97 -21.92 8.45
C LEU A 179 3.96 -20.94 7.84
N LEU A 180 5.14 -20.77 8.46
CA LEU A 180 6.24 -19.98 7.89
C LEU A 180 6.63 -20.50 6.51
N GLN A 181 6.79 -21.83 6.39
CA GLN A 181 7.15 -22.47 5.12
C GLN A 181 6.01 -22.36 4.10
N GLU A 182 4.76 -22.65 4.50
CA GLU A 182 3.59 -22.65 3.59
C GLU A 182 3.33 -21.27 3.00
N LEU A 183 3.46 -20.22 3.81
CA LEU A 183 3.21 -18.84 3.39
C LEU A 183 4.46 -18.12 2.87
N GLY A 184 5.63 -18.75 2.93
CA GLY A 184 6.90 -18.15 2.56
C GLY A 184 7.20 -16.89 3.37
N HIS A 185 6.80 -16.89 4.66
CA HIS A 185 7.00 -15.75 5.54
C HIS A 185 8.42 -15.76 6.12
N THR A 186 9.01 -14.59 6.18
CA THR A 186 10.30 -14.32 6.82
C THR A 186 10.11 -13.22 7.85
N ASP A 187 10.70 -13.40 9.02
CA ASP A 187 10.76 -12.38 10.07
C ASP A 187 11.85 -11.37 9.69
N ALA A 188 11.47 -10.37 8.90
CA ALA A 188 12.40 -9.36 8.38
C ALA A 188 11.68 -8.01 8.21
N GLU A 189 12.25 -6.95 8.77
CA GLU A 189 11.70 -5.60 8.59
C GLU A 189 11.90 -5.12 7.14
N ASP A 190 11.05 -5.62 6.25
CA ASP A 190 11.05 -5.33 4.82
C ASP A 190 9.79 -4.57 4.34
N GLY A 191 8.93 -4.24 5.29
CA GLY A 191 7.64 -3.59 5.07
C GLY A 191 6.51 -4.56 4.78
N SER A 192 6.76 -5.86 4.68
CA SER A 192 5.74 -6.88 4.39
C SER A 192 5.33 -7.60 5.66
N PHE A 193 4.05 -7.68 5.92
CA PHE A 193 3.51 -8.34 7.12
C PHE A 193 2.20 -9.05 6.82
N TRP A 194 1.84 -9.99 7.68
CA TRP A 194 0.56 -10.66 7.65
C TRP A 194 -0.36 -10.17 8.75
N MET A 195 -1.66 -10.24 8.53
CA MET A 195 -2.68 -10.02 9.55
C MET A 195 -3.95 -10.81 9.23
N GLU A 196 -4.79 -11.06 10.22
CA GLU A 196 -6.12 -11.63 9.98
C GLU A 196 -7.03 -10.63 9.26
N VAL A 197 -7.95 -11.15 8.46
CA VAL A 197 -8.95 -10.32 7.78
C VAL A 197 -9.82 -9.52 8.75
N SER A 198 -10.05 -10.01 9.96
CA SER A 198 -10.74 -9.30 11.04
C SER A 198 -9.98 -8.08 11.53
N ASP A 199 -8.65 -8.21 11.68
CA ASP A 199 -7.78 -7.10 12.01
C ASP A 199 -7.69 -6.10 10.86
N PHE A 200 -7.57 -6.59 9.63
CA PHE A 200 -7.59 -5.77 8.42
C PHE A 200 -8.89 -4.95 8.34
N ALA A 201 -10.06 -5.57 8.55
CA ALA A 201 -11.35 -4.88 8.51
C ALA A 201 -11.52 -3.84 9.63
N ARG A 202 -10.81 -4.03 10.75
CA ARG A 202 -10.83 -3.07 11.88
C ARG A 202 -9.90 -1.89 11.66
N GLU A 203 -8.73 -2.14 11.07
CA GLU A 203 -7.68 -1.13 10.94
C GLU A 203 -7.83 -0.28 9.68
N PHE A 204 -8.34 -0.83 8.57
CA PHE A 204 -8.51 -0.18 7.27
C PHE A 204 -9.97 0.14 6.96
#